data_bd68be721f1b6e313800347f87d66be9
#
_entry.id   bd68be721f1b6e313800347f87d66be9
#
_cell.length_a   1.000
_cell.length_b   1.000
_cell.length_c   1.000
_cell.angle_alpha   90.00
_cell.angle_beta   90.00
_cell.angle_gamma   90.00
#
_symmetry.space_group_name_H-M   'P 1'
#
loop_
_entity.id
_entity.type
_entity.pdbx_description
1 polymer ?
#
loop_
_entity_poly.entity_id
_entity_poly.type
_entity_poly.pdbx_seq_one_letter_code
_entity_poly.pdbx_strand_id
1 'polypeptide(L)'
;MKYLVTFLPLLALSLAGDEDKVTLANNRFCFELLQSLQGSINTNIFFSPYSVSTAMGMIYVGARGETQRELFQELGYSVPGLTHEQVLSAYGPHTSRLQSPQSNATFKVANAVAIDERLAIQESYENTLTTSFKADLHKVEFLHGPQATLNLINDWVKEKTDGMIMRLFGGQLDRSTRLVLVNAIYFKGFWNRPFDRILTEKREFFNGGETRTEVDTMVGRFEVGYHVSDQQRVAVADLPYVGHDFSMTVLLPLENDGVERLRRNLTLDLFQSLVSELRGREVDVFLPKFKLDTKYILNEPLKSLGIRKIFGGGTDLSGINGDTDLVVDAVVQKAVVEVNEEGSEAASATGAGLMPLSAAVSPPPAFRVDHPFLFFIRNTRTRDILFAGQVNKL
;
A
#
# COMPACT_ATOMS: atom_id res chain seq x y z
N MET A 1 23.36 -2.16 34.20
CA MET A 1 22.40 -1.12 33.88
C MET A 1 21.88 -1.36 32.45
N LYS A 2 21.04 -2.41 32.25
CA LYS A 2 20.61 -2.93 30.93
C LYS A 2 19.14 -3.38 30.93
N TYR A 3 18.22 -2.65 31.57
CA TYR A 3 16.78 -3.04 31.59
C TYR A 3 15.83 -1.84 31.52
N LEU A 4 16.14 -0.77 30.78
CA LEU A 4 15.25 0.39 30.71
C LEU A 4 14.75 0.76 29.30
N VAL A 5 14.98 -0.06 28.27
CA VAL A 5 14.64 0.31 26.88
C VAL A 5 13.35 -0.37 26.37
N THR A 6 12.83 -1.39 27.06
CA THR A 6 11.68 -2.18 26.58
C THR A 6 10.31 -1.73 27.10
N PHE A 7 10.21 -0.78 28.01
CA PHE A 7 8.93 -0.36 28.61
C PHE A 7 8.26 0.84 27.91
N LEU A 8 8.99 1.69 27.18
CA LEU A 8 8.40 2.86 26.50
C LEU A 8 7.43 2.52 25.35
N PRO A 9 7.73 1.57 24.44
CA PRO A 9 6.81 1.24 23.36
C PRO A 9 5.50 0.60 23.82
N LEU A 10 5.53 -0.23 24.87
CA LEU A 10 4.33 -0.85 25.43
C LEU A 10 3.39 0.16 26.13
N LEU A 11 3.96 1.17 26.81
CA LEU A 11 3.16 2.23 27.45
C LEU A 11 2.52 3.17 26.43
N ALA A 12 3.21 3.48 25.35
CA ALA A 12 2.67 4.29 24.24
C ALA A 12 1.52 3.56 23.52
N LEU A 13 1.60 2.22 23.41
CA LEU A 13 0.56 1.40 22.80
C LEU A 13 -0.71 1.33 23.66
N SER A 14 -0.59 1.38 24.99
CA SER A 14 -1.74 1.34 25.90
C SER A 14 -2.58 2.63 25.89
N LEU A 15 -2.00 3.74 25.42
CA LEU A 15 -2.67 5.05 25.28
C LEU A 15 -3.13 5.34 23.84
N ALA A 16 -2.78 4.50 22.88
CA ALA A 16 -3.18 4.63 21.48
C ALA A 16 -4.68 4.33 21.34
N GLY A 17 -5.38 5.11 20.53
CA GLY A 17 -6.76 4.82 20.13
C GLY A 17 -6.85 3.51 19.32
N ASP A 18 -8.03 2.92 19.27
CA ASP A 18 -8.22 1.64 18.57
C ASP A 18 -7.93 1.77 17.07
N GLU A 19 -8.15 2.95 16.46
CA GLU A 19 -7.77 3.25 15.07
C GLU A 19 -6.25 3.19 14.86
N ASP A 20 -5.47 3.71 15.83
CA ASP A 20 -3.99 3.66 15.74
C ASP A 20 -3.47 2.24 15.90
N LYS A 21 -4.18 1.41 16.67
CA LYS A 21 -3.89 -0.02 16.80
C LYS A 21 -4.20 -0.78 15.50
N VAL A 22 -5.30 -0.43 14.80
CA VAL A 22 -5.60 -0.97 13.47
C VAL A 22 -4.54 -0.53 12.46
N THR A 23 -4.10 0.74 12.49
CA THR A 23 -2.97 1.22 11.67
C THR A 23 -1.71 0.40 11.92
N LEU A 24 -1.38 0.10 13.19
CA LEU A 24 -0.21 -0.71 13.54
C LEU A 24 -0.32 -2.13 12.95
N ALA A 25 -1.48 -2.77 13.09
CA ALA A 25 -1.74 -4.09 12.53
C ALA A 25 -1.60 -4.09 11.00
N ASN A 26 -2.24 -3.13 10.32
CA ASN A 26 -2.17 -2.99 8.86
C ASN A 26 -0.74 -2.74 8.36
N ASN A 27 0.03 -1.90 9.06
CA ASN A 27 1.41 -1.63 8.71
C ASN A 27 2.30 -2.86 8.92
N ARG A 28 2.08 -3.66 9.97
CA ARG A 28 2.80 -4.92 10.16
C ARG A 28 2.50 -5.90 9.03
N PHE A 29 1.22 -6.09 8.72
CA PHE A 29 0.77 -6.91 7.61
C PHE A 29 1.38 -6.46 6.26
N CYS A 30 1.62 -5.14 6.06
CA CYS A 30 2.30 -4.61 4.88
C CYS A 30 3.65 -5.28 4.64
N PHE A 31 4.50 -5.37 5.65
CA PHE A 31 5.85 -5.94 5.50
C PHE A 31 5.80 -7.46 5.32
N GLU A 32 4.90 -8.12 6.01
CA GLU A 32 4.68 -9.57 5.86
C GLU A 32 4.21 -9.89 4.43
N LEU A 33 3.23 -9.13 3.91
CA LEU A 33 2.75 -9.29 2.53
C LEU A 33 3.84 -8.94 1.50
N LEU A 34 4.61 -7.86 1.71
CA LEU A 34 5.72 -7.48 0.84
C LEU A 34 6.76 -8.62 0.73
N GLN A 35 7.04 -9.30 1.84
CA GLN A 35 7.97 -10.43 1.86
C GLN A 35 7.38 -11.68 1.19
N SER A 36 6.06 -11.90 1.26
CA SER A 36 5.37 -13.04 0.67
C SER A 36 5.21 -12.94 -0.84
N LEU A 37 5.15 -11.71 -1.38
CA LEU A 37 5.05 -11.49 -2.80
C LEU A 37 6.36 -11.87 -3.49
N GLN A 38 6.29 -12.91 -4.34
CA GLN A 38 7.45 -13.36 -5.10
C GLN A 38 7.69 -12.39 -6.26
N GLY A 39 8.80 -11.66 -6.19
CA GLY A 39 9.33 -10.90 -7.31
C GLY A 39 10.57 -11.59 -7.88
N SER A 40 10.73 -11.62 -9.21
CA SER A 40 12.03 -11.88 -9.82
C SER A 40 12.82 -10.56 -9.91
N ILE A 41 14.11 -10.64 -10.12
CA ILE A 41 14.97 -9.45 -10.37
C ILE A 41 14.48 -8.60 -11.56
N ASN A 42 13.59 -9.16 -12.39
CA ASN A 42 13.03 -8.52 -13.59
C ASN A 42 11.57 -8.09 -13.44
N THR A 43 10.96 -8.24 -12.25
CA THR A 43 9.56 -7.87 -12.02
C THR A 43 9.44 -6.87 -10.88
N ASN A 44 8.67 -5.82 -11.11
CA ASN A 44 8.35 -4.85 -10.08
C ASN A 44 7.24 -5.39 -9.17
N ILE A 45 7.27 -5.00 -7.90
CA ILE A 45 6.21 -5.24 -6.94
C ILE A 45 5.55 -3.90 -6.64
N PHE A 46 4.23 -3.85 -6.64
CA PHE A 46 3.48 -2.68 -6.20
C PHE A 46 2.09 -3.08 -5.74
N PHE A 47 1.74 -2.76 -4.52
CA PHE A 47 0.44 -3.09 -3.95
C PHE A 47 0.04 -2.07 -2.87
N SER A 48 -1.22 -2.12 -2.47
CA SER A 48 -1.72 -1.35 -1.32
C SER A 48 -2.00 -2.28 -0.14
N PRO A 49 -1.17 -2.26 0.89
CA PRO A 49 -1.40 -3.04 2.10
C PRO A 49 -2.67 -2.59 2.84
N TYR A 50 -2.95 -1.28 2.89
CA TYR A 50 -4.17 -0.73 3.44
C TYR A 50 -5.42 -1.35 2.80
N SER A 51 -5.44 -1.40 1.49
CA SER A 51 -6.59 -1.94 0.76
C SER A 51 -6.76 -3.45 0.93
N VAL A 52 -5.65 -4.21 0.94
CA VAL A 52 -5.71 -5.67 1.19
C VAL A 52 -6.18 -5.95 2.61
N SER A 53 -5.63 -5.25 3.61
CA SER A 53 -6.08 -5.37 5.01
C SER A 53 -7.56 -5.02 5.16
N THR A 54 -8.03 -3.98 4.46
CA THR A 54 -9.44 -3.58 4.47
C THR A 54 -10.32 -4.69 3.85
N ALA A 55 -9.91 -5.25 2.71
CA ALA A 55 -10.62 -6.37 2.08
C ALA A 55 -10.68 -7.61 2.99
N MET A 56 -9.57 -7.94 3.65
CA MET A 56 -9.55 -9.02 4.64
C MET A 56 -10.39 -8.70 5.88
N GLY A 57 -10.43 -7.44 6.31
CA GLY A 57 -11.32 -6.97 7.36
C GLY A 57 -12.80 -7.18 7.05
N MET A 58 -13.21 -7.01 5.79
CA MET A 58 -14.57 -7.31 5.35
C MET A 58 -14.91 -8.80 5.53
N ILE A 59 -13.98 -9.70 5.22
CA ILE A 59 -14.18 -11.14 5.46
C ILE A 59 -14.14 -11.47 6.96
N TYR A 60 -13.28 -10.82 7.71
CA TYR A 60 -13.19 -11.00 9.17
C TYR A 60 -14.53 -10.73 9.89
N VAL A 61 -15.26 -9.71 9.46
CA VAL A 61 -16.59 -9.38 10.01
C VAL A 61 -17.60 -10.51 9.78
N GLY A 62 -17.52 -11.18 8.63
CA GLY A 62 -18.36 -12.32 8.28
C GLY A 62 -17.88 -13.67 8.84
N ALA A 63 -16.63 -13.75 9.30
CA ALA A 63 -16.04 -14.98 9.81
C ALA A 63 -16.52 -15.32 11.24
N ARG A 64 -16.52 -16.60 11.55
CA ARG A 64 -16.84 -17.13 12.89
C ARG A 64 -15.82 -18.21 13.29
N GLY A 65 -15.84 -18.58 14.56
CA GLY A 65 -15.07 -19.71 15.09
C GLY A 65 -13.56 -19.65 14.79
N GLU A 66 -13.04 -20.74 14.25
CA GLU A 66 -11.61 -20.89 13.90
C GLU A 66 -11.19 -20.00 12.74
N THR A 67 -12.08 -19.75 11.77
CA THR A 67 -11.81 -18.87 10.63
C THR A 67 -11.59 -17.43 11.10
N GLN A 68 -12.41 -16.97 12.02
CA GLN A 68 -12.27 -15.65 12.62
C GLN A 68 -11.00 -15.54 13.46
N ARG A 69 -10.64 -16.58 14.23
CA ARG A 69 -9.41 -16.61 15.02
C ARG A 69 -8.16 -16.54 14.14
N GLU A 70 -8.12 -17.32 13.06
CA GLU A 70 -7.02 -17.27 12.09
C GLU A 70 -6.85 -15.87 11.54
N LEU A 71 -7.92 -15.28 11.01
CA LEU A 71 -7.86 -13.89 10.48
C LEU A 71 -7.43 -12.87 11.54
N PHE A 72 -7.90 -13.00 12.78
CA PHE A 72 -7.52 -12.11 13.89
C PHE A 72 -6.02 -12.13 14.16
N GLN A 73 -5.40 -13.31 14.10
CA GLN A 73 -3.98 -13.51 14.34
C GLN A 73 -3.15 -13.03 13.15
N GLU A 74 -3.49 -13.50 11.96
CA GLU A 74 -2.67 -13.26 10.75
C GLU A 74 -2.81 -11.84 10.19
N LEU A 75 -3.92 -11.15 10.47
CA LEU A 75 -4.04 -9.72 10.19
C LEU A 75 -3.39 -8.83 11.26
N GLY A 76 -2.78 -9.45 12.28
CA GLY A 76 -1.98 -8.77 13.28
C GLY A 76 -2.77 -8.03 14.36
N TYR A 77 -4.10 -8.22 14.49
CA TYR A 77 -4.92 -7.52 15.49
C TYR A 77 -4.57 -7.88 16.94
N SER A 78 -4.03 -9.08 17.17
CA SER A 78 -3.58 -9.53 18.48
C SER A 78 -2.38 -8.75 19.01
N VAL A 79 -1.52 -8.24 18.14
CA VAL A 79 -0.25 -7.59 18.52
C VAL A 79 -0.47 -6.28 19.28
N PRO A 80 -1.33 -5.35 18.84
CA PRO A 80 -1.65 -4.14 19.59
C PRO A 80 -2.66 -4.40 20.74
N GLY A 81 -3.05 -5.66 20.97
CA GLY A 81 -3.99 -6.03 22.03
C GLY A 81 -5.43 -5.58 21.75
N LEU A 82 -5.85 -5.59 20.48
CA LEU A 82 -7.25 -5.35 20.13
C LEU A 82 -8.13 -6.52 20.56
N THR A 83 -9.36 -6.23 20.93
CA THR A 83 -10.44 -7.22 21.03
C THR A 83 -11.21 -7.28 19.71
N HIS A 84 -12.01 -8.34 19.51
CA HIS A 84 -12.87 -8.46 18.35
C HIS A 84 -13.80 -7.23 18.18
N GLU A 85 -14.43 -6.79 19.26
CA GLU A 85 -15.32 -5.64 19.25
C GLU A 85 -14.60 -4.34 18.88
N GLN A 86 -13.38 -4.15 19.39
CA GLN A 86 -12.55 -3.00 19.06
C GLN A 86 -12.12 -2.99 17.59
N VAL A 87 -11.80 -4.14 16.99
CA VAL A 87 -11.52 -4.22 15.55
C VAL A 87 -12.73 -3.74 14.76
N LEU A 88 -13.93 -4.24 15.08
CA LEU A 88 -15.16 -3.86 14.38
C LEU A 88 -15.47 -2.37 14.49
N SER A 89 -15.35 -1.82 15.69
CA SER A 89 -15.66 -0.40 15.96
C SER A 89 -14.63 0.56 15.37
N ALA A 90 -13.37 0.14 15.24
CA ALA A 90 -12.28 0.98 14.77
C ALA A 90 -12.26 1.17 13.25
N TYR A 91 -12.76 0.20 12.45
CA TYR A 91 -12.67 0.27 10.99
C TYR A 91 -13.42 1.47 10.39
N GLY A 92 -14.61 1.78 10.86
CA GLY A 92 -15.39 2.92 10.35
C GLY A 92 -14.67 4.26 10.53
N PRO A 93 -14.26 4.64 11.74
CA PRO A 93 -13.44 5.82 12.00
C PRO A 93 -12.11 5.81 11.23
N HIS A 94 -11.38 4.68 11.23
CA HIS A 94 -10.12 4.54 10.50
C HIS A 94 -10.28 4.80 8.99
N THR A 95 -11.26 4.15 8.34
CA THR A 95 -11.57 4.35 6.92
C THR A 95 -11.97 5.82 6.64
N SER A 96 -12.79 6.40 7.50
CA SER A 96 -13.25 7.80 7.37
C SER A 96 -12.09 8.78 7.50
N ARG A 97 -11.15 8.53 8.42
CA ARG A 97 -9.97 9.36 8.64
C ARG A 97 -9.06 9.39 7.40
N LEU A 98 -8.87 8.25 6.74
CA LEU A 98 -8.01 8.14 5.56
C LEU A 98 -8.65 8.67 4.28
N GLN A 99 -9.95 8.49 4.12
CA GLN A 99 -10.69 8.92 2.93
C GLN A 99 -11.25 10.34 3.05
N SER A 100 -10.94 11.06 4.13
CA SER A 100 -11.38 12.44 4.30
C SER A 100 -10.72 13.36 3.24
N PRO A 101 -11.48 14.23 2.56
CA PRO A 101 -10.98 15.13 1.53
C PRO A 101 -10.16 16.28 2.15
N GLN A 102 -9.02 16.01 2.71
CA GLN A 102 -8.17 17.02 3.37
C GLN A 102 -6.85 17.30 2.66
N SER A 103 -6.58 16.65 1.54
CA SER A 103 -5.31 16.81 0.84
C SER A 103 -5.50 17.12 -0.64
N ASN A 104 -4.53 17.84 -1.19
CA ASN A 104 -4.41 18.04 -2.63
C ASN A 104 -3.95 16.75 -3.37
N ALA A 105 -4.03 15.58 -2.73
CA ALA A 105 -3.77 14.30 -3.33
C ALA A 105 -5.09 13.59 -3.69
N THR A 106 -5.14 12.98 -4.86
CA THR A 106 -6.24 12.10 -5.26
C THR A 106 -5.94 10.69 -4.76
N PHE A 107 -6.72 10.23 -3.79
CA PHE A 107 -6.67 8.89 -3.24
C PHE A 107 -8.00 8.20 -3.51
N LYS A 108 -8.05 7.32 -4.49
CA LYS A 108 -9.26 6.60 -4.89
C LYS A 108 -9.14 5.14 -4.50
N VAL A 109 -10.09 4.68 -3.71
CA VAL A 109 -10.17 3.30 -3.24
C VAL A 109 -11.52 2.74 -3.61
N ALA A 110 -11.53 1.61 -4.30
CA ALA A 110 -12.72 0.87 -4.64
C ALA A 110 -12.63 -0.52 -4.00
N ASN A 111 -13.41 -0.74 -2.94
CA ASN A 111 -13.52 -2.00 -2.25
C ASN A 111 -14.91 -2.60 -2.50
N ALA A 112 -14.99 -3.85 -2.92
CA ALA A 112 -16.25 -4.55 -3.05
C ALA A 112 -16.15 -6.03 -2.73
N VAL A 113 -17.28 -6.58 -2.35
CA VAL A 113 -17.55 -8.02 -2.33
C VAL A 113 -18.46 -8.34 -3.50
N ALA A 114 -18.00 -9.13 -4.47
CA ALA A 114 -18.83 -9.72 -5.51
C ALA A 114 -19.24 -11.12 -5.07
N ILE A 115 -20.52 -11.35 -4.91
CA ILE A 115 -21.08 -12.59 -4.35
C ILE A 115 -22.22 -13.12 -5.23
N ASP A 116 -22.34 -14.45 -5.30
CA ASP A 116 -23.38 -15.10 -6.09
C ASP A 116 -24.77 -14.65 -5.65
N GLU A 117 -25.59 -14.20 -6.59
CA GLU A 117 -26.92 -13.65 -6.32
C GLU A 117 -27.90 -14.64 -5.67
N ARG A 118 -27.61 -15.94 -5.78
CA ARG A 118 -28.40 -17.02 -5.16
C ARG A 118 -28.22 -17.15 -3.66
N LEU A 119 -27.17 -16.49 -3.11
CA LEU A 119 -26.88 -16.53 -1.69
C LEU A 119 -27.71 -15.49 -0.94
N ALA A 120 -28.34 -15.91 0.14
CA ALA A 120 -29.05 -15.03 1.06
C ALA A 120 -28.00 -14.31 1.95
N ILE A 121 -27.83 -13.01 1.77
CA ILE A 121 -26.85 -12.23 2.55
C ILE A 121 -27.53 -11.65 3.78
N GLN A 122 -26.86 -11.74 4.93
CA GLN A 122 -27.33 -11.14 6.17
C GLN A 122 -27.31 -9.61 6.08
N GLU A 123 -28.40 -8.96 6.40
CA GLU A 123 -28.54 -7.49 6.39
C GLU A 123 -27.50 -6.82 7.29
N SER A 124 -27.18 -7.42 8.44
CA SER A 124 -26.14 -6.91 9.35
C SER A 124 -24.75 -6.87 8.70
N TYR A 125 -24.43 -7.85 7.84
CA TYR A 125 -23.18 -7.88 7.10
C TYR A 125 -23.14 -6.78 6.03
N GLU A 126 -24.19 -6.69 5.21
CA GLU A 126 -24.32 -5.66 4.15
C GLU A 126 -24.22 -4.24 4.75
N ASN A 127 -24.91 -3.99 5.87
CA ASN A 127 -24.83 -2.72 6.59
C ASN A 127 -23.43 -2.41 7.09
N THR A 128 -22.71 -3.42 7.60
CA THR A 128 -21.33 -3.24 8.09
C THR A 128 -20.36 -2.93 6.94
N LEU A 129 -20.50 -3.59 5.79
CA LEU A 129 -19.69 -3.27 4.60
C LEU A 129 -19.84 -1.80 4.22
N THR A 130 -21.06 -1.31 4.14
CA THR A 130 -21.35 0.06 3.72
C THR A 130 -20.89 1.09 4.76
N THR A 131 -21.20 0.86 6.03
CA THR A 131 -20.95 1.87 7.09
C THR A 131 -19.50 1.91 7.54
N SER A 132 -18.87 0.75 7.77
CA SER A 132 -17.53 0.66 8.35
C SER A 132 -16.43 0.60 7.31
N PHE A 133 -16.66 -0.08 6.18
CA PHE A 133 -15.63 -0.26 5.16
C PHE A 133 -15.81 0.65 3.93
N LYS A 134 -16.96 1.35 3.83
CA LYS A 134 -17.35 2.11 2.63
C LYS A 134 -17.20 1.29 1.36
N ALA A 135 -17.56 0.03 1.44
CA ALA A 135 -17.45 -0.96 0.40
C ALA A 135 -18.81 -1.26 -0.20
N ASP A 136 -18.81 -1.63 -1.49
CA ASP A 136 -20.01 -2.03 -2.20
C ASP A 136 -20.18 -3.56 -2.16
N LEU A 137 -21.42 -4.02 -2.12
CA LEU A 137 -21.78 -5.43 -2.28
C LEU A 137 -22.46 -5.61 -3.64
N HIS A 138 -21.86 -6.45 -4.51
CA HIS A 138 -22.43 -6.79 -5.81
C HIS A 138 -22.96 -8.21 -5.80
N LYS A 139 -24.27 -8.37 -5.87
CA LYS A 139 -24.92 -9.66 -6.12
C LYS A 139 -24.87 -9.93 -7.62
N VAL A 140 -24.15 -10.96 -8.03
CA VAL A 140 -23.81 -11.23 -9.43
C VAL A 140 -24.05 -12.69 -9.81
N GLU A 141 -24.24 -12.94 -11.10
CA GLU A 141 -24.49 -14.27 -11.64
C GLU A 141 -23.20 -14.84 -12.25
N PHE A 142 -22.53 -15.73 -11.50
CA PHE A 142 -21.29 -16.35 -11.96
C PHE A 142 -21.53 -17.54 -12.89
N LEU A 143 -22.59 -18.31 -12.68
CA LEU A 143 -22.80 -19.61 -13.34
C LEU A 143 -23.14 -19.46 -14.83
N HIS A 144 -24.14 -18.62 -15.17
CA HIS A 144 -24.65 -18.46 -16.52
C HIS A 144 -24.25 -17.16 -17.18
N GLY A 145 -23.84 -16.16 -16.39
CA GLY A 145 -23.49 -14.82 -16.84
C GLY A 145 -22.06 -14.35 -16.52
N PRO A 146 -21.00 -15.20 -16.58
CA PRO A 146 -19.67 -14.78 -16.13
C PRO A 146 -19.12 -13.57 -16.88
N GLN A 147 -19.44 -13.40 -18.17
CA GLN A 147 -19.00 -12.22 -18.94
C GLN A 147 -19.74 -10.95 -18.53
N ALA A 148 -21.04 -11.04 -18.24
CA ALA A 148 -21.82 -9.90 -17.75
C ALA A 148 -21.31 -9.45 -16.38
N THR A 149 -21.03 -10.41 -15.49
CA THR A 149 -20.39 -10.17 -14.19
C THR A 149 -19.04 -9.47 -14.32
N LEU A 150 -18.17 -9.92 -15.22
CA LEU A 150 -16.89 -9.27 -15.47
C LEU A 150 -17.05 -7.83 -15.96
N ASN A 151 -17.98 -7.58 -16.86
CA ASN A 151 -18.24 -6.24 -17.37
C ASN A 151 -18.75 -5.34 -16.24
N LEU A 152 -19.71 -5.81 -15.44
CA LEU A 152 -20.24 -5.06 -14.30
C LEU A 152 -19.13 -4.66 -13.33
N ILE A 153 -18.26 -5.60 -12.95
CA ILE A 153 -17.16 -5.31 -12.03
C ILE A 153 -16.15 -4.34 -12.67
N ASN A 154 -15.81 -4.52 -13.95
CA ASN A 154 -14.88 -3.62 -14.62
C ASN A 154 -15.43 -2.19 -14.77
N ASP A 155 -16.72 -2.06 -15.13
CA ASP A 155 -17.39 -0.77 -15.24
C ASP A 155 -17.48 -0.06 -13.88
N TRP A 156 -17.79 -0.81 -12.82
CA TRP A 156 -17.77 -0.30 -11.46
C TRP A 156 -16.36 0.17 -11.03
N VAL A 157 -15.30 -0.63 -11.29
CA VAL A 157 -13.91 -0.23 -11.00
C VAL A 157 -13.55 1.04 -11.76
N LYS A 158 -13.90 1.12 -13.03
CA LYS A 158 -13.65 2.31 -13.87
C LYS A 158 -14.34 3.54 -13.30
N GLU A 159 -15.60 3.43 -12.90
CA GLU A 159 -16.35 4.53 -12.29
C GLU A 159 -15.72 4.99 -10.96
N LYS A 160 -15.46 4.05 -10.03
CA LYS A 160 -14.91 4.36 -8.70
C LYS A 160 -13.50 4.93 -8.74
N THR A 161 -12.76 4.68 -9.83
CA THR A 161 -11.40 5.19 -10.00
C THR A 161 -11.32 6.34 -11.03
N ASP A 162 -12.44 6.97 -11.37
CA ASP A 162 -12.52 8.07 -12.34
C ASP A 162 -11.84 7.72 -13.69
N GLY A 163 -11.94 6.46 -14.13
CA GLY A 163 -11.32 5.97 -15.35
C GLY A 163 -9.82 5.68 -15.26
N MET A 164 -9.19 5.86 -14.10
CA MET A 164 -7.76 5.60 -13.94
C MET A 164 -7.42 4.11 -14.00
N ILE A 165 -8.37 3.25 -13.59
CA ILE A 165 -8.28 1.80 -13.74
C ILE A 165 -9.39 1.34 -14.68
N MET A 166 -9.06 1.15 -15.95
CA MET A 166 -10.03 0.81 -16.99
C MET A 166 -10.55 -0.63 -16.89
N ARG A 167 -9.75 -1.54 -16.34
CA ARG A 167 -10.07 -2.97 -16.32
C ARG A 167 -9.35 -3.69 -15.20
N LEU A 168 -10.09 -4.44 -14.40
CA LEU A 168 -9.56 -5.31 -13.36
C LEU A 168 -9.45 -6.77 -13.87
N PHE A 169 -10.51 -7.28 -14.49
CA PHE A 169 -10.54 -8.64 -15.03
C PHE A 169 -10.37 -8.64 -16.54
N GLY A 170 -9.41 -9.44 -17.04
CA GLY A 170 -9.14 -9.62 -18.46
C GLY A 170 -9.54 -11.00 -19.02
N GLY A 171 -9.94 -11.93 -18.15
CA GLY A 171 -10.28 -13.31 -18.48
C GLY A 171 -11.61 -13.72 -17.86
N GLN A 172 -11.99 -14.98 -18.03
CA GLN A 172 -13.20 -15.54 -17.45
C GLN A 172 -13.00 -15.83 -15.96
N LEU A 173 -14.06 -15.61 -15.16
CA LEU A 173 -14.19 -16.18 -13.82
C LEU A 173 -14.67 -17.63 -13.93
N ASP A 174 -14.28 -18.46 -12.97
CA ASP A 174 -14.81 -19.82 -12.91
C ASP A 174 -16.32 -19.80 -12.63
N ARG A 175 -17.06 -20.68 -13.27
CA ARG A 175 -18.51 -20.79 -13.07
C ARG A 175 -18.90 -21.28 -11.68
N SER A 176 -17.97 -21.92 -10.97
CA SER A 176 -18.15 -22.36 -9.60
C SER A 176 -17.89 -21.26 -8.58
N THR A 177 -17.40 -20.09 -9.03
CA THR A 177 -17.14 -18.93 -8.17
C THR A 177 -18.40 -18.52 -7.42
N ARG A 178 -18.26 -18.26 -6.13
CA ARG A 178 -19.35 -17.81 -5.25
C ARG A 178 -19.05 -16.48 -4.56
N LEU A 179 -17.77 -16.18 -4.27
CA LEU A 179 -17.34 -14.96 -3.60
C LEU A 179 -15.98 -14.51 -4.08
N VAL A 180 -15.89 -13.26 -4.54
CA VAL A 180 -14.64 -12.60 -4.94
C VAL A 180 -14.51 -11.28 -4.19
N LEU A 181 -13.37 -11.07 -3.55
CA LEU A 181 -12.98 -9.75 -3.05
C LEU A 181 -12.34 -8.95 -4.17
N VAL A 182 -12.87 -7.78 -4.39
CA VAL A 182 -12.43 -6.85 -5.43
C VAL A 182 -11.86 -5.61 -4.77
N ASN A 183 -10.61 -5.32 -5.09
CA ASN A 183 -9.95 -4.11 -4.65
C ASN A 183 -9.25 -3.43 -5.83
N ALA A 184 -9.55 -2.17 -6.05
CA ALA A 184 -8.87 -1.32 -7.01
C ALA A 184 -8.49 -0.01 -6.34
N ILE A 185 -7.23 0.39 -6.50
CA ILE A 185 -6.70 1.56 -5.81
C ILE A 185 -5.78 2.36 -6.71
N TYR A 186 -5.95 3.67 -6.65
CA TYR A 186 -5.18 4.63 -7.40
C TYR A 186 -4.74 5.78 -6.49
N PHE A 187 -3.49 6.15 -6.61
CA PHE A 187 -2.94 7.32 -5.94
C PHE A 187 -2.32 8.29 -6.93
N LYS A 188 -2.65 9.56 -6.72
CA LYS A 188 -2.12 10.68 -7.44
C LYS A 188 -1.83 11.82 -6.46
N GLY A 189 -0.56 12.07 -6.16
CA GLY A 189 -0.12 13.15 -5.28
C GLY A 189 0.74 14.17 -6.04
N PHE A 190 0.60 15.46 -5.73
CA PHE A 190 1.49 16.51 -6.22
C PHE A 190 2.67 16.65 -5.26
N TRP A 191 3.90 16.73 -5.77
CA TRP A 191 5.05 17.03 -4.92
C TRP A 191 4.87 18.38 -4.24
N ASN A 192 5.21 18.47 -2.98
CA ASN A 192 5.21 19.76 -2.26
C ASN A 192 6.06 20.82 -2.99
N ARG A 193 7.14 20.36 -3.60
CA ARG A 193 7.94 21.12 -4.54
C ARG A 193 8.18 20.27 -5.79
N PRO A 194 7.56 20.60 -6.94
CA PRO A 194 7.69 19.80 -8.15
C PRO A 194 9.12 19.85 -8.71
N PHE A 195 9.47 18.79 -9.46
CA PHE A 195 10.69 18.80 -10.26
C PHE A 195 10.51 19.70 -11.49
N ASP A 196 11.59 20.36 -11.90
CA ASP A 196 11.57 21.12 -13.17
C ASP A 196 11.71 20.15 -14.35
N ARG A 197 10.74 20.17 -15.26
CA ARG A 197 10.73 19.31 -16.45
C ARG A 197 11.95 19.54 -17.35
N ILE A 198 12.51 20.76 -17.34
CA ILE A 198 13.71 21.10 -18.13
C ILE A 198 14.94 20.37 -17.63
N LEU A 199 14.97 20.03 -16.31
CA LEU A 199 16.08 19.33 -15.69
C LEU A 199 15.94 17.79 -15.76
N THR A 200 14.81 17.28 -16.29
CA THR A 200 14.66 15.85 -16.54
C THR A 200 15.55 15.43 -17.70
N GLU A 201 16.41 14.46 -17.46
CA GLU A 201 17.38 13.98 -18.45
C GLU A 201 17.49 12.45 -18.47
N LYS A 202 18.01 11.91 -19.57
CA LYS A 202 18.30 10.49 -19.67
C LYS A 202 19.50 10.14 -18.79
N ARG A 203 19.31 9.16 -17.89
CA ARG A 203 20.35 8.61 -17.03
C ARG A 203 20.30 7.09 -17.01
N GLU A 204 21.43 6.47 -16.71
CA GLU A 204 21.52 5.03 -16.53
C GLU A 204 20.73 4.59 -15.30
N PHE A 205 19.97 3.51 -15.46
CA PHE A 205 19.37 2.75 -14.36
C PHE A 205 19.80 1.28 -14.49
N PHE A 206 20.24 0.68 -13.39
CA PHE A 206 20.74 -0.70 -13.35
C PHE A 206 19.59 -1.67 -13.04
N ASN A 207 18.85 -2.09 -14.07
CA ASN A 207 17.77 -3.08 -13.94
C ASN A 207 18.28 -4.37 -13.29
N GLY A 208 17.58 -4.85 -12.24
CA GLY A 208 18.00 -6.00 -11.46
C GLY A 208 19.35 -5.82 -10.74
N GLY A 209 19.89 -4.59 -10.72
CA GLY A 209 21.22 -4.29 -10.20
C GLY A 209 22.38 -4.47 -11.19
N GLU A 210 22.11 -4.95 -12.40
CA GLU A 210 23.15 -5.36 -13.37
C GLU A 210 22.98 -4.73 -14.75
N THR A 211 21.78 -4.79 -15.32
CA THR A 211 21.54 -4.41 -16.72
C THR A 211 21.28 -2.91 -16.84
N ARG A 212 22.12 -2.18 -17.55
CA ARG A 212 21.98 -0.74 -17.79
C ARG A 212 20.89 -0.45 -18.81
N THR A 213 20.04 0.51 -18.46
CA THR A 213 19.00 1.06 -19.34
C THR A 213 18.95 2.59 -19.12
N GLU A 214 18.79 3.35 -20.19
CA GLU A 214 18.55 4.80 -20.07
C GLU A 214 17.09 5.08 -19.75
N VAL A 215 16.85 5.84 -18.68
CA VAL A 215 15.52 6.22 -18.21
C VAL A 215 15.43 7.73 -18.02
N ASP A 216 14.25 8.28 -18.17
CA ASP A 216 13.98 9.68 -17.83
C ASP A 216 14.09 9.85 -16.32
N THR A 217 15.09 10.63 -15.88
CA THR A 217 15.36 10.87 -14.46
C THR A 217 15.11 12.34 -14.14
N MET A 218 14.22 12.59 -13.22
CA MET A 218 13.93 13.90 -12.67
C MET A 218 15.06 14.35 -11.77
N VAL A 219 15.49 15.58 -11.89
CA VAL A 219 16.58 16.16 -11.12
C VAL A 219 16.10 17.41 -10.39
N GLY A 220 16.43 17.50 -9.11
CA GLY A 220 16.09 18.69 -8.34
C GLY A 220 16.84 18.75 -7.01
N ARG A 221 16.92 19.95 -6.45
CA ARG A 221 17.49 20.20 -5.12
C ARG A 221 16.37 20.56 -4.16
N PHE A 222 16.20 19.76 -3.12
CA PHE A 222 15.09 19.87 -2.18
C PHE A 222 15.55 19.75 -0.74
N GLU A 223 14.86 20.44 0.15
CA GLU A 223 14.91 20.15 1.58
C GLU A 223 13.96 18.98 1.87
N VAL A 224 14.52 17.82 2.19
CA VAL A 224 13.80 16.57 2.43
C VAL A 224 14.31 15.88 3.68
N GLY A 225 13.50 15.00 4.26
CA GLY A 225 13.98 14.07 5.27
C GLY A 225 14.99 13.11 4.64
N TYR A 226 16.22 13.08 5.15
CA TYR A 226 17.28 12.25 4.60
C TYR A 226 18.11 11.59 5.70
N HIS A 227 18.44 10.31 5.51
CA HIS A 227 19.30 9.54 6.39
C HIS A 227 20.06 8.47 5.61
N VAL A 228 21.29 8.17 6.01
CA VAL A 228 22.05 7.02 5.52
C VAL A 228 22.40 6.14 6.70
N SER A 229 21.95 4.89 6.64
CA SER A 229 22.27 3.87 7.64
C SER A 229 23.36 2.94 7.10
N ASP A 230 24.59 3.12 7.60
CA ASP A 230 25.70 2.22 7.27
C ASP A 230 25.44 0.81 7.81
N GLN A 231 24.78 0.69 8.96
CA GLN A 231 24.43 -0.60 9.56
C GLN A 231 23.48 -1.40 8.68
N GLN A 232 22.48 -0.73 8.09
CA GLN A 232 21.47 -1.38 7.24
C GLN A 232 21.85 -1.33 5.76
N ARG A 233 22.94 -0.63 5.43
CA ARG A 233 23.41 -0.44 4.05
C ARG A 233 22.32 0.15 3.16
N VAL A 234 21.65 1.22 3.64
CA VAL A 234 20.52 1.87 2.96
C VAL A 234 20.56 3.39 3.12
N ALA A 235 20.30 4.12 2.05
CA ALA A 235 19.96 5.54 2.09
C ALA A 235 18.43 5.70 2.03
N VAL A 236 17.89 6.61 2.83
CA VAL A 236 16.46 6.88 2.93
C VAL A 236 16.18 8.35 2.64
N ALA A 237 15.25 8.62 1.74
CA ALA A 237 14.74 9.96 1.50
C ALA A 237 13.21 9.96 1.59
N ASP A 238 12.65 11.00 2.22
CA ASP A 238 11.21 11.18 2.39
C ASP A 238 10.77 12.44 1.65
N LEU A 239 10.08 12.25 0.53
CA LEU A 239 9.64 13.32 -0.35
C LEU A 239 8.17 13.65 -0.05
N PRO A 240 7.87 14.85 0.49
CA PRO A 240 6.50 15.20 0.84
C PRO A 240 5.69 15.59 -0.38
N TYR A 241 4.40 15.21 -0.35
CA TYR A 241 3.39 15.74 -1.26
C TYR A 241 2.79 17.04 -0.72
N VAL A 242 2.09 17.81 -1.58
CA VAL A 242 1.43 19.06 -1.20
C VAL A 242 0.53 18.84 0.01
N GLY A 243 0.61 19.76 0.97
CA GLY A 243 -0.13 19.70 2.24
C GLY A 243 0.55 18.87 3.31
N HIS A 244 1.63 18.15 2.99
CA HIS A 244 2.41 17.30 3.91
C HIS A 244 1.64 16.17 4.60
N ASP A 245 0.39 15.91 4.19
CA ASP A 245 -0.39 14.80 4.71
C ASP A 245 0.10 13.44 4.21
N PHE A 246 0.75 13.44 3.04
CA PHE A 246 1.36 12.26 2.45
C PHE A 246 2.81 12.50 2.10
N SER A 247 3.59 11.42 2.09
CA SER A 247 4.98 11.41 1.61
C SER A 247 5.30 10.11 0.87
N MET A 248 6.26 10.18 -0.04
CA MET A 248 6.93 9.02 -0.61
C MET A 248 8.26 8.83 0.10
N THR A 249 8.38 7.76 0.86
CA THR A 249 9.65 7.34 1.49
C THR A 249 10.34 6.35 0.55
N VAL A 250 11.50 6.71 0.05
CA VAL A 250 12.33 5.85 -0.82
C VAL A 250 13.47 5.27 0.00
N LEU A 251 13.64 3.94 -0.05
CA LEU A 251 14.73 3.20 0.55
C LEU A 251 15.62 2.66 -0.55
N LEU A 252 16.80 3.24 -0.71
CA LEU A 252 17.78 2.89 -1.72
C LEU A 252 18.93 2.11 -1.06
N PRO A 253 19.13 0.82 -1.38
CA PRO A 253 20.31 0.09 -0.91
C PRO A 253 21.60 0.80 -1.33
N LEU A 254 22.68 0.67 -0.56
CA LEU A 254 23.98 1.22 -0.96
C LEU A 254 24.69 0.36 -2.02
N GLU A 255 24.23 -0.88 -2.21
CA GLU A 255 24.68 -1.78 -3.26
C GLU A 255 23.58 -1.97 -4.33
N ASN A 256 23.99 -2.00 -5.60
CA ASN A 256 23.04 -2.11 -6.73
C ASN A 256 22.14 -3.36 -6.67
N ASP A 257 22.62 -4.46 -6.09
CA ASP A 257 21.91 -5.74 -5.92
C ASP A 257 21.27 -5.91 -4.53
N GLY A 258 21.32 -4.86 -3.69
CA GLY A 258 20.95 -4.92 -2.28
C GLY A 258 19.45 -5.00 -1.99
N VAL A 259 18.56 -4.73 -2.96
CA VAL A 259 17.12 -4.58 -2.74
C VAL A 259 16.45 -5.84 -2.17
N GLU A 260 16.82 -7.04 -2.64
CA GLU A 260 16.23 -8.29 -2.15
C GLU A 260 16.64 -8.58 -0.70
N ARG A 261 17.88 -8.28 -0.34
CA ARG A 261 18.36 -8.38 1.05
C ARG A 261 17.58 -7.39 1.94
N LEU A 262 17.43 -6.15 1.47
CA LEU A 262 16.68 -5.12 2.19
C LEU A 262 15.22 -5.57 2.39
N ARG A 263 14.52 -5.99 1.33
CA ARG A 263 13.12 -6.43 1.38
C ARG A 263 12.89 -7.57 2.37
N ARG A 264 13.76 -8.60 2.36
CA ARG A 264 13.63 -9.77 3.25
C ARG A 264 13.84 -9.43 4.73
N ASN A 265 14.65 -8.42 5.02
CA ASN A 265 14.98 -8.03 6.39
C ASN A 265 14.13 -6.87 6.90
N LEU A 266 13.37 -6.20 6.01
CA LEU A 266 12.59 -5.03 6.37
C LEU A 266 11.35 -5.43 7.15
N THR A 267 11.31 -5.06 8.42
CA THR A 267 10.18 -5.18 9.33
C THR A 267 9.60 -3.80 9.61
N LEU A 268 8.41 -3.76 10.21
CA LEU A 268 7.80 -2.49 10.65
C LEU A 268 8.72 -1.74 11.61
N ASP A 269 9.32 -2.42 12.58
CA ASP A 269 10.20 -1.80 13.57
C ASP A 269 11.45 -1.20 12.92
N LEU A 270 12.07 -1.94 11.98
CA LEU A 270 13.20 -1.43 11.22
C LEU A 270 12.83 -0.21 10.37
N PHE A 271 11.69 -0.29 9.67
CA PHE A 271 11.19 0.83 8.86
C PHE A 271 10.94 2.07 9.73
N GLN A 272 10.27 1.91 10.86
CA GLN A 272 10.02 3.00 11.81
C GLN A 272 11.32 3.59 12.38
N SER A 273 12.30 2.75 12.68
CA SER A 273 13.63 3.19 13.10
C SER A 273 14.29 4.05 12.03
N LEU A 274 14.33 3.60 10.78
CA LEU A 274 14.91 4.35 9.67
C LEU A 274 14.20 5.70 9.45
N VAL A 275 12.86 5.70 9.53
CA VAL A 275 12.06 6.93 9.39
C VAL A 275 12.30 7.90 10.55
N SER A 276 12.49 7.41 11.77
CA SER A 276 12.74 8.24 12.95
C SER A 276 14.11 8.96 12.90
N GLU A 277 15.07 8.41 12.14
CA GLU A 277 16.40 8.97 11.92
C GLU A 277 16.45 10.02 10.80
N LEU A 278 15.37 10.22 10.06
CA LEU A 278 15.30 11.25 9.02
C LEU A 278 15.53 12.65 9.61
N ARG A 279 16.36 13.44 8.94
CA ARG A 279 16.60 14.85 9.28
C ARG A 279 16.38 15.71 8.05
N GLY A 280 15.70 16.83 8.22
CA GLY A 280 15.53 17.82 7.15
C GLY A 280 16.89 18.37 6.73
N ARG A 281 17.22 18.20 5.46
CA ARG A 281 18.44 18.77 4.85
C ARG A 281 18.27 18.94 3.36
N GLU A 282 19.06 19.84 2.81
CA GLU A 282 19.16 20.04 1.36
C GLU A 282 19.85 18.83 0.71
N VAL A 283 19.21 18.24 -0.30
CA VAL A 283 19.66 17.03 -1.02
C VAL A 283 19.47 17.22 -2.51
N ASP A 284 20.47 16.86 -3.31
CA ASP A 284 20.34 16.71 -4.75
C ASP A 284 19.66 15.37 -5.06
N VAL A 285 18.39 15.40 -5.45
CA VAL A 285 17.57 14.22 -5.70
C VAL A 285 17.55 13.91 -7.19
N PHE A 286 17.85 12.65 -7.52
CA PHE A 286 17.74 12.06 -8.87
C PHE A 286 16.77 10.89 -8.78
N LEU A 287 15.53 11.10 -9.24
CA LEU A 287 14.46 10.10 -9.16
C LEU A 287 13.95 9.76 -10.56
N PRO A 288 14.01 8.51 -10.99
CA PRO A 288 13.48 8.12 -12.29
C PRO A 288 11.96 8.33 -12.35
N LYS A 289 11.46 8.64 -13.54
CA LYS A 289 10.02 8.60 -13.84
C LYS A 289 9.60 7.17 -14.02
N PHE A 290 8.49 6.78 -13.42
CA PHE A 290 7.93 5.44 -13.62
C PHE A 290 6.42 5.40 -13.45
N LYS A 291 5.82 4.37 -14.06
CA LYS A 291 4.43 4.01 -13.87
C LYS A 291 4.35 2.53 -13.55
N LEU A 292 3.68 2.20 -12.46
CA LEU A 292 3.39 0.82 -12.11
C LEU A 292 1.89 0.59 -12.18
N ASP A 293 1.51 -0.45 -12.92
CA ASP A 293 0.13 -0.96 -13.03
C ASP A 293 0.22 -2.46 -12.75
N THR A 294 -0.10 -2.84 -11.53
CA THR A 294 0.05 -4.21 -11.06
C THR A 294 -1.30 -4.81 -10.70
N LYS A 295 -1.45 -6.10 -10.99
CA LYS A 295 -2.60 -6.90 -10.61
C LYS A 295 -2.14 -8.17 -9.92
N TYR A 296 -2.70 -8.45 -8.75
CA TYR A 296 -2.47 -9.66 -8.00
C TYR A 296 -3.76 -10.46 -7.78
N ILE A 297 -3.64 -11.77 -7.86
CA ILE A 297 -4.53 -12.73 -7.21
C ILE A 297 -3.80 -13.14 -5.95
N LEU A 298 -4.31 -12.73 -4.81
CA LEU A 298 -3.59 -12.79 -3.53
C LEU A 298 -3.79 -14.09 -2.75
N ASN A 299 -4.52 -15.08 -3.31
CA ASN A 299 -4.82 -16.32 -2.61
C ASN A 299 -3.56 -17.01 -2.09
N GLU A 300 -2.56 -17.25 -2.94
CA GLU A 300 -1.33 -17.94 -2.53
C GLU A 300 -0.44 -17.08 -1.59
N PRO A 301 -0.21 -15.79 -1.85
CA PRO A 301 0.43 -14.92 -0.86
C PRO A 301 -0.24 -14.95 0.51
N LEU A 302 -1.57 -14.84 0.58
CA LEU A 302 -2.31 -14.86 1.85
C LEU A 302 -2.20 -16.23 2.55
N LYS A 303 -2.28 -17.34 1.80
CA LYS A 303 -2.06 -18.68 2.35
C LYS A 303 -0.65 -18.85 2.91
N SER A 304 0.36 -18.25 2.28
CA SER A 304 1.74 -18.30 2.78
C SER A 304 1.93 -17.53 4.08
N LEU A 305 1.10 -16.51 4.31
CA LEU A 305 1.04 -15.75 5.56
C LEU A 305 0.23 -16.45 6.66
N GLY A 306 -0.40 -17.61 6.39
CA GLY A 306 -1.19 -18.34 7.37
C GLY A 306 -2.70 -18.21 7.16
N ILE A 307 -3.18 -17.29 6.36
CA ILE A 307 -4.61 -17.11 6.04
C ILE A 307 -5.05 -18.20 5.05
N ARG A 308 -5.57 -19.29 5.54
CA ARG A 308 -5.88 -20.50 4.75
C ARG A 308 -7.34 -20.90 4.79
N LYS A 309 -7.96 -20.77 5.95
CA LYS A 309 -9.32 -21.29 6.19
C LYS A 309 -10.36 -20.66 5.24
N ILE A 310 -10.25 -19.39 4.94
CA ILE A 310 -11.21 -18.72 4.03
C ILE A 310 -11.23 -19.30 2.61
N PHE A 311 -10.19 -20.03 2.20
CA PHE A 311 -10.03 -20.57 0.84
C PHE A 311 -10.38 -22.07 0.73
N GLY A 312 -10.83 -22.73 1.80
CA GLY A 312 -10.99 -24.18 1.75
C GLY A 312 -11.78 -24.79 2.88
N GLY A 313 -11.62 -26.09 3.05
CA GLY A 313 -12.40 -26.89 4.00
C GLY A 313 -12.30 -26.41 5.45
N GLY A 314 -13.46 -26.39 6.12
CA GLY A 314 -13.58 -25.90 7.50
C GLY A 314 -13.71 -24.40 7.63
N THR A 315 -14.00 -23.72 6.53
CA THR A 315 -14.39 -22.31 6.51
C THR A 315 -15.66 -22.09 7.30
N ASP A 316 -15.70 -21.02 8.09
CA ASP A 316 -16.93 -20.54 8.72
C ASP A 316 -17.09 -19.06 8.41
N LEU A 317 -17.85 -18.77 7.36
CA LEU A 317 -18.27 -17.42 6.95
C LEU A 317 -19.78 -17.23 7.18
N SER A 318 -20.34 -17.92 8.15
CA SER A 318 -21.77 -17.89 8.47
C SER A 318 -22.28 -16.50 8.86
N GLY A 319 -21.41 -15.59 9.22
CA GLY A 319 -21.78 -14.18 9.41
C GLY A 319 -22.11 -13.45 8.09
N ILE A 320 -21.78 -14.02 6.93
CA ILE A 320 -22.12 -13.45 5.61
C ILE A 320 -23.52 -13.89 5.16
N ASN A 321 -23.77 -15.21 5.14
CA ASN A 321 -25.00 -15.80 4.56
C ASN A 321 -25.75 -16.76 5.48
N GLY A 322 -25.25 -17.00 6.68
CA GLY A 322 -25.84 -17.95 7.63
C GLY A 322 -25.33 -19.39 7.50
N ASP A 323 -24.62 -19.72 6.42
CA ASP A 323 -24.11 -21.06 6.12
C ASP A 323 -22.60 -21.17 6.31
N THR A 324 -22.11 -22.39 6.53
CA THR A 324 -20.69 -22.68 6.74
C THR A 324 -19.98 -23.26 5.52
N ASP A 325 -20.63 -23.24 4.34
CA ASP A 325 -20.11 -23.79 3.08
C ASP A 325 -19.55 -22.74 2.12
N LEU A 326 -19.63 -21.46 2.48
CA LEU A 326 -19.12 -20.35 1.69
C LEU A 326 -17.60 -20.25 1.84
N VAL A 327 -16.90 -20.12 0.73
CA VAL A 327 -15.44 -19.89 0.67
C VAL A 327 -15.14 -18.64 -0.15
N VAL A 328 -13.97 -18.07 0.04
CA VAL A 328 -13.43 -16.99 -0.80
C VAL A 328 -12.72 -17.62 -2.00
N ASP A 329 -13.25 -17.46 -3.19
CA ASP A 329 -12.64 -18.02 -4.40
C ASP A 329 -11.42 -17.22 -4.84
N ALA A 330 -11.49 -15.89 -4.77
CA ALA A 330 -10.37 -15.02 -5.14
C ALA A 330 -10.35 -13.72 -4.33
N VAL A 331 -9.14 -13.28 -4.02
CA VAL A 331 -8.84 -11.94 -3.54
C VAL A 331 -8.04 -11.25 -4.62
N VAL A 332 -8.62 -10.25 -5.27
CA VAL A 332 -8.00 -9.58 -6.41
C VAL A 332 -7.74 -8.12 -6.08
N GLN A 333 -6.49 -7.72 -6.20
CA GLN A 333 -6.09 -6.32 -6.10
C GLN A 333 -5.51 -5.82 -7.41
N LYS A 334 -5.90 -4.60 -7.80
CA LYS A 334 -5.20 -3.82 -8.82
C LYS A 334 -4.78 -2.48 -8.24
N ALA A 335 -3.50 -2.16 -8.39
CA ALA A 335 -2.91 -0.93 -7.89
C ALA A 335 -2.18 -0.19 -9.02
N VAL A 336 -2.38 1.12 -9.11
CA VAL A 336 -1.75 1.97 -10.10
C VAL A 336 -1.12 3.19 -9.43
N VAL A 337 0.12 3.49 -9.77
CA VAL A 337 0.83 4.71 -9.40
C VAL A 337 1.61 5.23 -10.60
N GLU A 338 1.65 6.56 -10.72
CA GLU A 338 2.49 7.25 -11.67
C GLU A 338 3.36 8.28 -10.94
N VAL A 339 4.66 8.25 -11.20
CA VAL A 339 5.65 9.15 -10.62
C VAL A 339 6.27 9.96 -11.75
N ASN A 340 6.01 11.25 -11.74
CA ASN A 340 6.50 12.21 -12.71
C ASN A 340 6.88 13.54 -12.03
N GLU A 341 7.28 14.55 -12.78
CA GLU A 341 7.83 15.82 -12.27
C GLU A 341 6.86 16.62 -11.41
N GLU A 342 5.58 16.49 -11.69
CA GLU A 342 4.53 17.25 -10.98
C GLU A 342 4.11 16.54 -9.69
N GLY A 343 4.45 15.24 -9.62
CA GLY A 343 3.75 14.34 -8.72
C GLY A 343 2.41 13.97 -9.36
N SER A 344 1.65 14.90 -9.94
CA SER A 344 0.63 14.79 -10.99
C SER A 344 -0.13 16.11 -11.20
N GLU A 345 -0.02 16.66 -12.41
CA GLU A 345 -0.62 17.86 -13.01
C GLU A 345 -0.36 19.26 -12.43
N ALA A 346 -0.24 20.17 -13.39
CA ALA A 346 0.38 21.49 -13.37
C ALA A 346 -0.14 22.47 -12.31
N ALA A 347 0.79 23.05 -11.56
CA ALA A 347 0.73 24.45 -11.16
C ALA A 347 2.09 25.07 -11.44
N SER A 348 2.14 25.97 -12.42
CA SER A 348 3.33 26.74 -12.76
C SER A 348 3.80 27.59 -11.59
N ALA A 349 4.93 27.23 -11.00
CA ALA A 349 5.66 28.09 -10.08
C ALA A 349 7.00 28.46 -10.72
N THR A 350 7.03 29.62 -11.39
CA THR A 350 8.25 30.31 -11.79
C THR A 350 8.92 30.93 -10.57
N GLY A 351 10.10 30.45 -10.22
CA GLY A 351 10.89 31.01 -9.14
C GLY A 351 12.35 30.55 -9.16
N ALA A 352 13.12 30.94 -10.19
CA ALA A 352 14.55 30.86 -10.17
C ALA A 352 15.13 31.94 -9.24
N GLY A 353 15.39 31.61 -7.99
CA GLY A 353 16.14 32.45 -7.07
C GLY A 353 17.64 32.23 -7.24
N LEU A 354 18.36 33.16 -7.83
CA LEU A 354 19.81 33.23 -7.77
C LEU A 354 20.23 33.46 -6.32
N MET A 355 20.88 32.49 -5.70
CA MET A 355 21.53 32.68 -4.39
C MET A 355 22.94 33.20 -4.55
N PRO A 356 23.38 34.16 -3.70
CA PRO A 356 24.76 34.65 -3.73
C PRO A 356 25.73 33.61 -3.17
N LEU A 357 26.86 33.44 -3.87
CA LEU A 357 27.99 32.66 -3.40
C LEU A 357 28.58 33.32 -2.16
N SER A 358 28.46 32.68 -1.00
CA SER A 358 29.33 32.98 0.13
C SER A 358 29.55 31.75 1.01
N ALA A 359 30.83 31.45 1.27
CA ALA A 359 31.38 30.41 2.12
C ALA A 359 31.36 28.97 1.57
N ALA A 360 32.48 28.28 1.76
CA ALA A 360 32.67 26.87 1.39
C ALA A 360 31.78 25.95 2.22
N VAL A 361 30.53 25.88 1.81
CA VAL A 361 29.58 24.87 2.31
C VAL A 361 29.84 23.60 1.49
N SER A 362 30.10 22.48 2.16
CA SER A 362 30.16 21.18 1.48
C SER A 362 28.94 21.02 0.60
N PRO A 363 29.07 20.50 -0.65
CA PRO A 363 27.94 20.32 -1.53
C PRO A 363 26.91 19.44 -0.84
N PRO A 364 25.60 19.66 -1.09
CA PRO A 364 24.55 18.79 -0.55
C PRO A 364 24.78 17.35 -0.99
N PRO A 365 24.41 16.36 -0.16
CA PRO A 365 24.50 14.97 -0.54
C PRO A 365 23.61 14.70 -1.77
N ALA A 366 24.04 13.77 -2.61
CA ALA A 366 23.27 13.33 -3.76
C ALA A 366 22.52 12.02 -3.42
N PHE A 367 21.21 12.02 -3.61
CA PHE A 367 20.37 10.83 -3.53
C PHE A 367 20.01 10.40 -4.96
N ARG A 368 20.78 9.42 -5.47
CA ARG A 368 20.66 8.95 -6.87
C ARG A 368 19.96 7.60 -6.90
N VAL A 369 18.71 7.60 -7.32
CA VAL A 369 17.90 6.39 -7.48
C VAL A 369 18.16 5.81 -8.87
N ASP A 370 19.27 5.12 -9.03
CA ASP A 370 19.79 4.60 -10.30
C ASP A 370 19.87 3.06 -10.34
N HIS A 371 19.34 2.38 -9.33
CA HIS A 371 19.28 0.92 -9.22
C HIS A 371 18.05 0.49 -8.40
N PRO A 372 17.76 -0.82 -8.27
CA PRO A 372 16.57 -1.31 -7.58
C PRO A 372 16.39 -0.76 -6.17
N PHE A 373 15.16 -0.31 -5.87
CA PHE A 373 14.81 0.35 -4.63
C PHE A 373 13.43 -0.06 -4.11
N LEU A 374 13.17 0.19 -2.84
CA LEU A 374 11.84 0.13 -2.23
C LEU A 374 11.26 1.53 -2.08
N PHE A 375 9.95 1.65 -2.18
CA PHE A 375 9.27 2.89 -1.83
C PHE A 375 7.95 2.62 -1.13
N PHE A 376 7.54 3.60 -0.30
CA PHE A 376 6.30 3.55 0.47
C PHE A 376 5.59 4.89 0.34
N ILE A 377 4.30 4.89 0.01
CA ILE A 377 3.47 6.08 0.11
C ILE A 377 2.73 5.99 1.44
N ARG A 378 2.93 6.99 2.29
CA ARG A 378 2.43 7.01 3.67
C ARG A 378 1.57 8.23 3.93
N ASN A 379 0.57 8.06 4.78
CA ASN A 379 -0.04 9.19 5.47
C ASN A 379 0.85 9.57 6.67
N THR A 380 1.35 10.81 6.70
CA THR A 380 2.31 11.27 7.72
C THR A 380 1.66 11.51 9.08
N ARG A 381 0.36 11.84 9.10
CA ARG A 381 -0.40 12.09 10.34
C ARG A 381 -0.86 10.81 11.00
N THR A 382 -1.46 9.91 10.21
CA THR A 382 -2.02 8.66 10.73
C THR A 382 -0.98 7.55 10.79
N ARG A 383 0.16 7.72 10.08
CA ARG A 383 1.25 6.75 9.92
C ARG A 383 0.86 5.51 9.12
N ASP A 384 -0.31 5.51 8.47
CA ASP A 384 -0.71 4.40 7.59
C ASP A 384 0.21 4.30 6.37
N ILE A 385 0.63 3.08 6.05
CA ILE A 385 1.28 2.76 4.79
C ILE A 385 0.18 2.42 3.79
N LEU A 386 -0.01 3.32 2.81
CA LEU A 386 -1.06 3.18 1.81
C LEU A 386 -0.62 2.32 0.63
N PHE A 387 0.65 2.46 0.25
CA PHE A 387 1.26 1.68 -0.83
C PHE A 387 2.68 1.28 -0.47
N ALA A 388 3.06 0.12 -0.97
CA ALA A 388 4.42 -0.39 -0.92
C ALA A 388 4.82 -0.89 -2.31
N GLY A 389 6.06 -0.61 -2.69
CA GLY A 389 6.59 -1.02 -3.98
C GLY A 389 8.07 -1.35 -3.95
N GLN A 390 8.46 -2.22 -4.87
CA GLN A 390 9.84 -2.52 -5.24
C GLN A 390 9.98 -2.31 -6.75
N VAL A 391 10.88 -1.40 -7.12
CA VAL A 391 11.22 -1.16 -8.53
C VAL A 391 12.51 -1.90 -8.82
N ASN A 392 12.42 -2.93 -9.64
CA ASN A 392 13.57 -3.73 -10.10
C ASN A 392 13.97 -3.36 -11.51
N LYS A 393 13.02 -2.87 -12.30
CA LYS A 393 13.19 -2.61 -13.72
C LYS A 393 12.37 -1.40 -14.17
N LEU A 394 12.98 -0.57 -14.98
CA LEU A 394 12.40 0.59 -15.64
C LEU A 394 12.58 0.51 -17.16
#